data_bd264b315bfa3b34edc51a98101887c6
#
_entry.id   bd264b315bfa3b34edc51a98101887c6
#
_cell.length_a   1.000
_cell.length_b   1.000
_cell.length_c   1.000
_cell.angle_alpha   90.00
_cell.angle_beta   90.00
_cell.angle_gamma   90.00
#
_symmetry.space_group_name_H-M   'P 1'
#
loop_
_entity.id
_entity.type
_entity.pdbx_description
1 polymer ?
#
loop_
_entity_poly.entity_id
_entity_poly.type
_entity_poly.pdbx_seq_one_letter_code
_entity_poly.pdbx_strand_id
1 'polypeptide(L)'
;MSNVAYVRVSSVDQNEERQIQAMKPYQIEKWFSEKISAKKMDNRPQLRQMLEWVREGDTVYVLDFSRLARSTKDLLYITDLLNEKKVHLISLKEQLDTSTPTGKLMLTMIAAINEFERQNLLERQAEGIALAKQKGVYKGRKKIEVKNFEKYYQLYMQHKMSKSKIARELNISRPTVDRLIDEHERS
;
A
#
# COMPACT_ATOMS: atom_id res chain seq x y z
N MET A 1 -32.97 -12.40 -3.27
CA MET A 1 -31.93 -12.28 -2.23
C MET A 1 -30.93 -13.37 -2.50
N SER A 2 -29.76 -12.99 -3.02
CA SER A 2 -28.72 -13.92 -3.43
C SER A 2 -27.54 -13.87 -2.45
N ASN A 3 -26.96 -15.03 -2.16
CA ASN A 3 -25.73 -15.13 -1.39
C ASN A 3 -24.53 -15.09 -2.34
N VAL A 4 -23.65 -14.15 -2.13
CA VAL A 4 -22.49 -13.86 -2.99
C VAL A 4 -21.22 -14.02 -2.17
N ALA A 5 -20.21 -14.67 -2.71
CA ALA A 5 -18.92 -14.76 -2.03
C ALA A 5 -17.85 -13.97 -2.76
N TYR A 6 -17.04 -13.27 -1.99
CA TYR A 6 -15.82 -12.64 -2.48
C TYR A 6 -14.57 -13.33 -1.88
N VAL A 7 -13.71 -13.82 -2.78
CA VAL A 7 -12.49 -14.55 -2.45
C VAL A 7 -11.30 -13.80 -2.99
N ARG A 8 -10.26 -13.62 -2.18
CA ARG A 8 -9.02 -12.99 -2.64
C ARG A 8 -7.79 -13.67 -2.07
N VAL A 9 -6.83 -13.95 -2.94
CA VAL A 9 -5.48 -14.40 -2.58
C VAL A 9 -4.43 -13.44 -3.13
N SER A 10 -3.32 -13.29 -2.40
CA SER A 10 -2.30 -12.27 -2.71
C SER A 10 -1.27 -12.71 -3.73
N SER A 11 -1.12 -14.00 -3.99
CA SER A 11 -0.21 -14.58 -4.97
C SER A 11 -0.88 -15.72 -5.75
N VAL A 12 -0.31 -16.05 -6.91
CA VAL A 12 -0.80 -17.15 -7.77
C VAL A 12 -0.70 -18.51 -7.06
N ASP A 13 0.28 -18.66 -6.17
CA ASP A 13 0.56 -19.92 -5.44
C ASP A 13 -0.30 -20.10 -4.17
N GLN A 14 -1.05 -19.09 -3.75
CA GLN A 14 -1.95 -19.21 -2.60
C GLN A 14 -3.27 -19.86 -3.01
N ASN A 15 -3.64 -20.93 -2.26
CA ASN A 15 -4.86 -21.68 -2.51
C ASN A 15 -6.08 -20.91 -1.93
N GLU A 16 -7.06 -20.63 -2.78
CA GLU A 16 -8.36 -20.04 -2.41
C GLU A 16 -9.32 -21.06 -1.79
N GLU A 17 -9.00 -22.35 -1.87
CA GLU A 17 -9.86 -23.46 -1.49
C GLU A 17 -10.31 -23.39 -0.02
N ARG A 18 -9.44 -22.94 0.89
CA ARG A 18 -9.80 -22.72 2.30
C ARG A 18 -10.95 -21.74 2.46
N GLN A 19 -10.96 -20.65 1.68
CA GLN A 19 -12.02 -19.65 1.71
C GLN A 19 -13.31 -20.23 1.14
N ILE A 20 -13.21 -20.95 0.02
CA ILE A 20 -14.34 -21.59 -0.65
C ILE A 20 -14.99 -22.62 0.29
N GLN A 21 -14.19 -23.49 0.91
CA GLN A 21 -14.72 -24.52 1.84
C GLN A 21 -15.44 -23.90 3.04
N ALA A 22 -14.89 -22.81 3.61
CA ALA A 22 -15.52 -22.12 4.73
C ALA A 22 -16.88 -21.49 4.38
N MET A 23 -17.07 -21.09 3.11
CA MET A 23 -18.28 -20.43 2.64
C MET A 23 -19.31 -21.37 1.99
N LYS A 24 -18.95 -22.62 1.68
CA LYS A 24 -19.86 -23.63 1.10
C LYS A 24 -21.19 -23.80 1.85
N PRO A 25 -21.23 -23.81 3.22
CA PRO A 25 -22.48 -23.98 3.95
C PRO A 25 -23.51 -22.88 3.72
N TYR A 26 -23.08 -21.72 3.23
CA TYR A 26 -23.95 -20.55 3.05
C TYR A 26 -24.65 -20.48 1.69
N GLN A 27 -24.66 -21.57 0.90
CA GLN A 27 -25.38 -21.69 -0.38
C GLN A 27 -25.07 -20.53 -1.32
N ILE A 28 -23.78 -20.31 -1.57
CA ILE A 28 -23.31 -19.20 -2.41
C ILE A 28 -23.74 -19.42 -3.86
N GLU A 29 -24.51 -18.48 -4.41
CA GLU A 29 -25.02 -18.50 -5.78
C GLU A 29 -23.96 -17.97 -6.78
N LYS A 30 -23.18 -16.97 -6.36
CA LYS A 30 -22.14 -16.35 -7.21
C LYS A 30 -20.84 -16.11 -6.47
N TRP A 31 -19.75 -16.49 -7.13
CA TRP A 31 -18.39 -16.32 -6.63
C TRP A 31 -17.64 -15.29 -7.43
N PHE A 32 -16.99 -14.36 -6.73
CA PHE A 32 -16.04 -13.40 -7.30
C PHE A 32 -14.67 -13.67 -6.70
N SER A 33 -13.74 -14.16 -7.53
CA SER A 33 -12.42 -14.59 -7.07
C SER A 33 -11.32 -13.77 -7.72
N GLU A 34 -10.37 -13.30 -6.93
CA GLU A 34 -9.21 -12.52 -7.38
C GLU A 34 -7.89 -13.09 -6.87
N LYS A 35 -6.90 -13.18 -7.76
CA LYS A 35 -5.51 -13.55 -7.44
C LYS A 35 -4.61 -12.31 -7.54
N ILE A 36 -4.83 -11.33 -6.70
CA ILE A 36 -4.19 -10.01 -6.77
C ILE A 36 -3.86 -9.49 -5.37
N SER A 37 -2.70 -8.82 -5.25
CA SER A 37 -2.37 -8.07 -4.04
C SER A 37 -3.35 -6.90 -3.83
N ALA A 38 -3.82 -6.69 -2.59
CA ALA A 38 -4.76 -5.63 -2.24
C ALA A 38 -4.19 -4.19 -2.33
N LYS A 39 -3.08 -3.96 -3.06
CA LYS A 39 -2.34 -2.68 -3.04
C LYS A 39 -3.13 -1.46 -3.55
N LYS A 40 -4.02 -1.63 -4.51
CA LYS A 40 -4.89 -0.55 -5.02
C LYS A 40 -6.27 -1.12 -5.34
N MET A 41 -7.32 -0.39 -4.97
CA MET A 41 -8.70 -0.78 -5.26
C MET A 41 -8.98 -0.80 -6.76
N ASP A 42 -8.35 0.08 -7.54
CA ASP A 42 -8.48 0.16 -9.00
C ASP A 42 -8.00 -1.10 -9.74
N ASN A 43 -7.11 -1.89 -9.13
CA ASN A 43 -6.60 -3.14 -9.69
C ASN A 43 -7.41 -4.37 -9.26
N ARG A 44 -8.66 -4.19 -8.81
CA ARG A 44 -9.52 -5.27 -8.30
C ARG A 44 -10.81 -5.40 -9.12
N PRO A 45 -10.72 -5.94 -10.35
CA PRO A 45 -11.85 -6.04 -11.26
C PRO A 45 -12.99 -6.90 -10.71
N GLN A 46 -12.68 -7.98 -9.98
CA GLN A 46 -13.73 -8.85 -9.42
C GLN A 46 -14.46 -8.19 -8.25
N LEU A 47 -13.76 -7.42 -7.40
CA LEU A 47 -14.42 -6.61 -6.37
C LEU A 47 -15.37 -5.59 -7.02
N ARG A 48 -14.91 -4.90 -8.05
CA ARG A 48 -15.73 -3.92 -8.76
C ARG A 48 -16.96 -4.57 -9.39
N GLN A 49 -16.76 -5.69 -10.10
CA GLN A 49 -17.88 -6.47 -10.67
C GLN A 49 -18.87 -6.93 -9.60
N MET A 50 -18.37 -7.41 -8.44
CA MET A 50 -19.24 -7.78 -7.33
C MET A 50 -20.05 -6.59 -6.84
N LEU A 51 -19.41 -5.44 -6.59
CA LEU A 51 -20.10 -4.23 -6.12
C LEU A 51 -21.12 -3.72 -7.13
N GLU A 52 -20.90 -3.88 -8.44
CA GLU A 52 -21.85 -3.54 -9.48
C GLU A 52 -23.01 -4.55 -9.56
N TRP A 53 -22.71 -5.82 -9.35
CA TRP A 53 -23.66 -6.93 -9.52
C TRP A 53 -24.69 -7.02 -8.39
N VAL A 54 -24.27 -6.79 -7.14
CA VAL A 54 -25.13 -6.95 -5.95
C VAL A 54 -26.27 -5.93 -5.92
N ARG A 55 -27.42 -6.39 -5.42
CA ARG A 55 -28.68 -5.63 -5.37
C ARG A 55 -29.25 -5.64 -3.96
N GLU A 56 -30.26 -4.80 -3.71
CA GLU A 56 -30.99 -4.73 -2.45
C GLU A 56 -31.42 -6.13 -1.96
N GLY A 57 -31.11 -6.43 -0.70
CA GLY A 57 -31.43 -7.68 -0.05
C GLY A 57 -30.40 -8.81 -0.27
N ASP A 58 -29.40 -8.64 -1.12
CA ASP A 58 -28.33 -9.62 -1.28
C ASP A 58 -27.37 -9.61 -0.06
N THR A 59 -26.67 -10.72 0.12
CA THR A 59 -25.67 -10.87 1.18
C THR A 59 -24.31 -11.24 0.61
N VAL A 60 -23.30 -10.43 0.93
CA VAL A 60 -21.90 -10.68 0.56
C VAL A 60 -21.19 -11.39 1.70
N TYR A 61 -20.61 -12.54 1.41
CA TYR A 61 -19.80 -13.33 2.32
C TYR A 61 -18.32 -13.17 2.03
N VAL A 62 -17.53 -12.98 3.07
CA VAL A 62 -16.06 -12.99 3.03
C VAL A 62 -15.53 -13.88 4.15
N LEU A 63 -14.36 -14.48 3.96
CA LEU A 63 -13.72 -15.25 5.01
C LEU A 63 -13.29 -14.35 6.18
N ASP A 64 -12.62 -13.25 5.86
CA ASP A 64 -12.17 -12.22 6.81
C ASP A 64 -12.10 -10.85 6.10
N PHE A 65 -12.10 -9.77 6.88
CA PHE A 65 -12.04 -8.41 6.33
C PHE A 65 -10.76 -8.11 5.56
N SER A 66 -9.66 -8.80 5.84
CA SER A 66 -8.41 -8.61 5.11
C SER A 66 -8.51 -9.06 3.66
N ARG A 67 -9.49 -9.91 3.32
CA ARG A 67 -9.81 -10.29 1.93
C ARG A 67 -10.54 -9.17 1.22
N LEU A 68 -11.47 -8.53 1.90
CA LEU A 68 -12.29 -7.47 1.33
C LEU A 68 -11.53 -6.15 1.21
N ALA A 69 -10.79 -5.76 2.24
CA ALA A 69 -10.08 -4.49 2.30
C ALA A 69 -8.65 -4.67 2.84
N ARG A 70 -7.76 -3.72 2.52
CA ARG A 70 -6.41 -3.71 3.06
C ARG A 70 -6.21 -2.65 4.16
N SER A 71 -7.12 -1.71 4.23
CA SER A 71 -7.14 -0.66 5.25
C SER A 71 -8.54 -0.52 5.79
N THR A 72 -8.64 0.00 7.01
CA THR A 72 -9.92 0.32 7.63
C THR A 72 -10.72 1.31 6.80
N LYS A 73 -10.05 2.28 6.18
CA LYS A 73 -10.68 3.26 5.30
C LYS A 73 -11.34 2.57 4.09
N ASP A 74 -10.63 1.63 3.46
CA ASP A 74 -11.18 0.87 2.33
C ASP A 74 -12.35 -0.01 2.77
N LEU A 75 -12.25 -0.61 3.97
CA LEU A 75 -13.33 -1.44 4.54
C LEU A 75 -14.59 -0.61 4.76
N LEU A 76 -14.48 0.54 5.42
CA LEU A 76 -15.61 1.45 5.65
C LEU A 76 -16.21 1.90 4.34
N TYR A 77 -15.40 2.32 3.38
CA TYR A 77 -15.88 2.74 2.06
C TYR A 77 -16.68 1.65 1.34
N ILE A 78 -16.16 0.40 1.35
CA ILE A 78 -16.88 -0.73 0.74
C ILE A 78 -18.17 -1.03 1.49
N THR A 79 -18.14 -0.99 2.83
CA THR A 79 -19.35 -1.22 3.64
C THR A 79 -20.40 -0.13 3.49
N ASP A 80 -19.99 1.12 3.33
CA ASP A 80 -20.92 2.22 3.03
C ASP A 80 -21.59 2.02 1.67
N LEU A 81 -20.83 1.67 0.63
CA LEU A 81 -21.39 1.34 -0.69
C LEU A 81 -22.41 0.17 -0.64
N LEU A 82 -22.09 -0.89 0.12
CA LEU A 82 -23.01 -2.02 0.29
C LEU A 82 -24.26 -1.59 1.06
N ASN A 83 -24.10 -0.78 2.11
CA ASN A 83 -25.21 -0.28 2.91
C ASN A 83 -26.15 0.66 2.13
N GLU A 84 -25.60 1.55 1.28
CA GLU A 84 -26.37 2.38 0.35
C GLU A 84 -27.24 1.54 -0.59
N LYS A 85 -26.72 0.39 -1.03
CA LYS A 85 -27.46 -0.58 -1.84
C LYS A 85 -28.36 -1.50 -1.03
N LYS A 86 -28.40 -1.38 0.30
CA LYS A 86 -29.09 -2.27 1.24
C LYS A 86 -28.64 -3.72 1.09
N VAL A 87 -27.37 -3.94 0.87
CA VAL A 87 -26.68 -5.25 0.78
C VAL A 87 -26.00 -5.54 2.11
N HIS A 88 -26.16 -6.76 2.61
CA HIS A 88 -25.56 -7.19 3.86
C HIS A 88 -24.14 -7.73 3.62
N LEU A 89 -23.24 -7.50 4.59
CA LEU A 89 -21.88 -8.06 4.60
C LEU A 89 -21.74 -8.99 5.81
N ILE A 90 -21.29 -10.21 5.56
CA ILE A 90 -20.98 -11.20 6.61
C ILE A 90 -19.51 -11.58 6.49
N SER A 91 -18.78 -11.39 7.60
CA SER A 91 -17.41 -11.89 7.76
C SER A 91 -17.40 -13.08 8.69
N LEU A 92 -16.92 -14.23 8.19
CA LEU A 92 -17.00 -15.49 8.94
C LEU A 92 -16.02 -15.53 10.11
N LYS A 93 -14.80 -15.05 9.91
CA LYS A 93 -13.76 -15.09 10.93
C LYS A 93 -14.03 -14.12 12.07
N GLU A 94 -14.48 -12.92 11.76
CA GLU A 94 -14.85 -11.91 12.74
C GLU A 94 -16.26 -12.15 13.33
N GLN A 95 -17.01 -13.12 12.78
CA GLN A 95 -18.39 -13.43 13.16
C GLN A 95 -19.28 -12.17 13.17
N LEU A 96 -19.13 -11.35 12.15
CA LEU A 96 -19.76 -10.05 12.06
C LEU A 96 -20.76 -10.03 10.90
N ASP A 97 -22.00 -9.61 11.21
CA ASP A 97 -23.11 -9.48 10.28
C ASP A 97 -23.63 -8.03 10.31
N THR A 98 -23.45 -7.30 9.20
CA THR A 98 -23.89 -5.90 9.09
C THR A 98 -25.41 -5.75 8.92
N SER A 99 -26.18 -6.83 8.80
CA SER A 99 -27.64 -6.78 8.84
C SER A 99 -28.16 -6.38 10.22
N THR A 100 -27.37 -6.65 11.26
CA THR A 100 -27.72 -6.37 12.65
C THR A 100 -27.19 -5.03 13.14
N PRO A 101 -27.91 -4.29 14.01
CA PRO A 101 -27.42 -3.07 14.63
C PRO A 101 -26.09 -3.29 15.38
N THR A 102 -25.97 -4.41 16.08
CA THR A 102 -24.77 -4.80 16.83
C THR A 102 -23.58 -5.00 15.88
N GLY A 103 -23.77 -5.67 14.73
CA GLY A 103 -22.72 -5.86 13.74
C GLY A 103 -22.25 -4.55 13.14
N LYS A 104 -23.15 -3.61 12.84
CA LYS A 104 -22.79 -2.25 12.39
C LYS A 104 -21.96 -1.50 13.44
N LEU A 105 -22.39 -1.56 14.70
CA LEU A 105 -21.65 -0.93 15.81
C LEU A 105 -20.25 -1.56 15.96
N MET A 106 -20.14 -2.88 15.95
CA MET A 106 -18.85 -3.59 16.01
C MET A 106 -17.92 -3.22 14.88
N LEU A 107 -18.43 -3.13 13.64
CA LEU A 107 -17.63 -2.70 12.49
C LEU A 107 -17.05 -1.29 12.71
N THR A 108 -17.88 -0.36 13.19
CA THR A 108 -17.46 1.01 13.51
C THR A 108 -16.39 1.04 14.61
N MET A 109 -16.55 0.22 15.65
CA MET A 109 -15.56 0.11 16.72
C MET A 109 -14.24 -0.46 16.23
N ILE A 110 -14.25 -1.52 15.43
CA ILE A 110 -13.04 -2.10 14.81
C ILE A 110 -12.32 -1.04 13.98
N ALA A 111 -13.08 -0.27 13.22
CA ALA A 111 -12.56 0.84 12.42
C ALA A 111 -11.87 1.89 13.28
N ALA A 112 -12.52 2.32 14.35
CA ALA A 112 -11.97 3.33 15.27
C ALA A 112 -10.70 2.83 15.98
N ILE A 113 -10.67 1.58 16.44
CA ILE A 113 -9.50 0.98 17.09
C ILE A 113 -8.30 0.93 16.13
N ASN A 114 -8.51 0.46 14.90
CA ASN A 114 -7.44 0.38 13.90
C ASN A 114 -6.88 1.77 13.54
N GLU A 115 -7.74 2.79 13.45
CA GLU A 115 -7.28 4.16 13.19
C GLU A 115 -6.49 4.72 14.36
N PHE A 116 -6.92 4.45 15.59
CA PHE A 116 -6.19 4.80 16.81
C PHE A 116 -4.81 4.12 16.87
N GLU A 117 -4.74 2.81 16.61
CA GLU A 117 -3.45 2.09 16.53
C GLU A 117 -2.53 2.67 15.46
N ARG A 118 -3.09 3.02 14.30
CA ARG A 118 -2.32 3.65 13.22
C ARG A 118 -1.75 5.01 13.63
N GLN A 119 -2.53 5.84 14.31
CA GLN A 119 -2.08 7.14 14.82
C GLN A 119 -0.97 6.97 15.85
N ASN A 120 -1.13 6.09 16.81
CA ASN A 120 -0.11 5.79 17.80
C ASN A 120 1.21 5.28 17.18
N LEU A 121 1.12 4.48 16.12
CA LEU A 121 2.31 4.01 15.40
C LEU A 121 3.04 5.16 14.71
N LEU A 122 2.32 6.06 14.06
CA LEU A 122 2.89 7.23 13.39
C LEU A 122 3.55 8.18 14.39
N GLU A 123 2.93 8.39 15.54
CA GLU A 123 3.48 9.22 16.61
C GLU A 123 4.80 8.65 17.14
N ARG A 124 4.84 7.37 17.51
CA ARG A 124 6.08 6.70 17.92
C ARG A 124 7.16 6.73 16.84
N GLN A 125 6.76 6.61 15.57
CA GLN A 125 7.69 6.70 14.43
C GLN A 125 8.27 8.13 14.33
N ALA A 126 7.45 9.15 14.47
CA ALA A 126 7.88 10.56 14.44
C ALA A 126 8.86 10.86 15.58
N GLU A 127 8.56 10.40 16.81
CA GLU A 127 9.46 10.51 17.96
C GLU A 127 10.78 9.79 17.71
N GLY A 128 10.74 8.55 17.22
CA GLY A 128 11.92 7.78 16.88
C GLY A 128 12.80 8.46 15.83
N ILE A 129 12.18 9.06 14.81
CA ILE A 129 12.88 9.85 13.76
C ILE A 129 13.52 11.10 14.37
N ALA A 130 12.80 11.81 15.26
CA ALA A 130 13.32 13.00 15.93
C ALA A 130 14.56 12.68 16.78
N LEU A 131 14.49 11.63 17.59
CA LEU A 131 15.61 11.14 18.37
C LEU A 131 16.80 10.69 17.52
N ALA A 132 16.55 9.99 16.41
CA ALA A 132 17.59 9.56 15.48
C ALA A 132 18.27 10.73 14.77
N LYS A 133 17.50 11.80 14.43
CA LYS A 133 18.06 13.04 13.89
C LYS A 133 18.96 13.75 14.92
N GLN A 134 18.53 13.85 16.18
CA GLN A 134 19.34 14.43 17.27
C GLN A 134 20.65 13.66 17.48
N LYS A 135 20.61 12.33 17.37
CA LYS A 135 21.79 11.45 17.47
C LYS A 135 22.66 11.45 16.21
N GLY A 136 22.33 12.20 15.16
CA GLY A 136 23.09 12.24 13.91
C GLY A 136 23.12 10.92 13.13
N VAL A 137 22.15 10.02 13.36
CA VAL A 137 22.06 8.73 12.66
C VAL A 137 21.75 8.93 11.18
N TYR A 138 20.99 9.97 10.84
CA TYR A 138 20.65 10.31 9.47
C TYR A 138 21.81 11.07 8.79
N LYS A 139 22.68 10.35 8.13
CA LYS A 139 23.83 10.93 7.40
C LYS A 139 23.48 11.42 5.98
N GLY A 140 22.22 11.30 5.57
CA GLY A 140 21.79 11.61 4.22
C GLY A 140 22.29 10.60 3.17
N ARG A 141 22.14 10.95 1.90
CA ARG A 141 22.67 10.13 0.79
C ARG A 141 24.20 10.22 0.79
N LYS A 142 24.86 9.07 0.68
CA LYS A 142 26.34 9.05 0.52
C LYS A 142 26.75 9.94 -0.66
N LYS A 143 27.74 10.79 -0.43
CA LYS A 143 28.32 11.61 -1.49
C LYS A 143 28.95 10.70 -2.55
N ILE A 144 28.75 11.04 -3.81
CA ILE A 144 29.41 10.34 -4.91
C ILE A 144 30.88 10.74 -4.89
N GLU A 145 31.75 9.78 -4.72
CA GLU A 145 33.19 9.92 -4.83
C GLU A 145 33.63 9.38 -6.18
N VAL A 146 34.39 10.17 -6.93
CA VAL A 146 34.93 9.78 -8.22
C VAL A 146 36.41 9.53 -8.08
N LYS A 147 36.80 8.27 -8.26
CA LYS A 147 38.25 7.89 -8.29
C LYS A 147 38.90 8.60 -9.45
N ASN A 148 40.08 9.20 -9.21
CA ASN A 148 40.86 9.93 -10.20
C ASN A 148 40.17 11.18 -10.80
N PHE A 149 39.36 11.92 -10.02
CA PHE A 149 38.70 13.14 -10.45
C PHE A 149 39.71 14.20 -10.87
N GLU A 150 40.94 14.20 -10.33
CA GLU A 150 42.07 15.05 -10.68
C GLU A 150 42.29 15.13 -12.19
N LYS A 151 42.30 14.00 -12.91
CA LYS A 151 42.45 13.95 -14.37
C LYS A 151 41.36 14.79 -15.08
N TYR A 152 40.11 14.71 -14.62
CA TYR A 152 39.02 15.46 -15.23
C TYR A 152 39.07 16.95 -14.86
N TYR A 153 39.52 17.26 -13.66
CA TYR A 153 39.75 18.63 -13.23
C TYR A 153 40.79 19.31 -14.07
N GLN A 154 41.95 18.67 -14.34
CA GLN A 154 43.00 19.23 -15.22
C GLN A 154 42.53 19.43 -16.66
N LEU A 155 41.73 18.49 -17.20
CA LEU A 155 41.14 18.64 -18.55
C LEU A 155 40.14 19.82 -18.60
N TYR A 156 39.43 20.06 -17.51
CA TYR A 156 38.56 21.22 -17.37
C TYR A 156 39.34 22.52 -17.32
N MET A 157 40.37 22.59 -16.49
CA MET A 157 41.22 23.79 -16.38
C MET A 157 41.96 24.12 -17.67
N GLN A 158 42.37 23.12 -18.47
CA GLN A 158 42.96 23.28 -19.79
C GLN A 158 41.95 23.61 -20.91
N HIS A 159 40.67 23.86 -20.57
CA HIS A 159 39.57 24.07 -21.51
C HIS A 159 39.36 22.94 -22.54
N LYS A 160 39.92 21.73 -22.28
CA LYS A 160 39.78 20.55 -23.16
C LYS A 160 38.49 19.80 -22.95
N MET A 161 37.84 19.97 -21.79
CA MET A 161 36.59 19.28 -21.46
C MET A 161 35.63 20.21 -20.71
N SER A 162 34.37 20.26 -21.15
CA SER A 162 33.32 21.00 -20.44
C SER A 162 32.73 20.20 -19.29
N LYS A 163 32.19 20.89 -18.26
CA LYS A 163 31.46 20.25 -17.12
C LYS A 163 30.36 19.29 -17.59
N SER A 164 29.64 19.60 -18.65
CA SER A 164 28.61 18.75 -19.23
C SER A 164 29.18 17.48 -19.87
N LYS A 165 30.38 17.53 -20.46
CA LYS A 165 31.06 16.37 -21.02
C LYS A 165 31.60 15.47 -19.92
N ILE A 166 32.17 16.04 -18.85
CA ILE A 166 32.61 15.32 -17.66
C ILE A 166 31.43 14.59 -17.01
N ALA A 167 30.28 15.28 -16.86
CA ALA A 167 29.07 14.71 -16.28
C ALA A 167 28.57 13.45 -17.04
N ARG A 168 28.60 13.52 -18.39
CA ARG A 168 28.23 12.37 -19.24
C ARG A 168 29.23 11.23 -19.13
N GLU A 169 30.51 11.51 -19.16
CA GLU A 169 31.57 10.49 -19.14
C GLU A 169 31.63 9.75 -17.79
N LEU A 170 31.37 10.45 -16.69
CA LEU A 170 31.32 9.89 -15.35
C LEU A 170 29.94 9.36 -14.98
N ASN A 171 28.92 9.51 -15.84
CA ASN A 171 27.53 9.15 -15.57
C ASN A 171 26.99 9.74 -14.26
N ILE A 172 27.30 11.02 -14.02
CA ILE A 172 26.84 11.79 -12.85
C ILE A 172 26.13 13.06 -13.29
N SER A 173 25.39 13.70 -12.37
CA SER A 173 24.75 14.96 -12.68
C SER A 173 25.73 16.11 -12.75
N ARG A 174 25.43 17.15 -13.58
CA ARG A 174 26.25 18.37 -13.67
C ARG A 174 26.45 19.07 -12.33
N PRO A 175 25.43 19.21 -11.44
CA PRO A 175 25.62 19.75 -10.09
C PRO A 175 26.62 18.93 -9.25
N THR A 176 26.72 17.62 -9.49
CA THR A 176 27.72 16.78 -8.83
C THR A 176 29.13 17.11 -9.30
N VAL A 177 29.31 17.40 -10.61
CA VAL A 177 30.60 17.84 -11.16
C VAL A 177 30.97 19.19 -10.58
N ASP A 178 30.05 20.17 -10.51
CA ASP A 178 30.29 21.48 -9.90
C ASP A 178 30.78 21.33 -8.46
N ARG A 179 30.09 20.52 -7.66
CA ARG A 179 30.50 20.22 -6.27
C ARG A 179 31.90 19.60 -6.17
N LEU A 180 32.23 18.66 -7.06
CA LEU A 180 33.55 18.01 -7.06
C LEU A 180 34.67 18.96 -7.45
N ILE A 181 34.41 19.90 -8.35
CA ILE A 181 35.35 20.99 -8.69
C ILE A 181 35.56 21.89 -7.48
N ASP A 182 34.46 22.36 -6.85
CA ASP A 182 34.55 23.24 -5.69
C ASP A 182 35.27 22.56 -4.49
N GLU A 183 35.03 21.26 -4.27
CA GLU A 183 35.74 20.48 -3.24
C GLU A 183 37.23 20.36 -3.54
N HIS A 184 37.59 20.20 -4.82
CA HIS A 184 38.97 20.08 -5.25
C HIS A 184 39.73 21.43 -5.15
N GLU A 185 39.07 22.55 -5.45
CA GLU A 185 39.66 23.91 -5.34
C GLU A 185 39.90 24.36 -3.87
N ARG A 186 39.20 23.67 -2.90
CA ARG A 186 39.35 23.97 -1.46
C ARG A 186 40.35 23.07 -0.76
N SER A 187 40.85 22.02 -1.43
CA SER A 187 41.83 21.05 -0.88
C SER A 187 43.24 21.43 -1.22
#